data_7814cc55dc8bb61d5435bcd03907aa9a
#
_entry.id   7814cc55dc8bb61d5435bcd03907aa9a
#
_cell.length_a   1.000
_cell.length_b   1.000
_cell.length_c   1.000
_cell.angle_alpha   90.00
_cell.angle_beta   90.00
_cell.angle_gamma   90.00
#
_symmetry.space_group_name_H-M   'P 1'
#
loop_
_entity.id
_entity.type
_entity.pdbx_description
1 polymer ?
#
loop_
_entity_poly.entity_id
_entity_poly.type
_entity_poly.pdbx_seq_one_letter_code
_entity_poly.pdbx_strand_id
1 'polypeptide(L)'
;VAAKPPKLPEDDTLWDIYEQGHAMLTAQGYQQYEISAYAKAGYQCRHNLNYWRFGDYLGIGCGAHGKVTDLANQQILRTAKVKHPKGYLDPARPYLDSQWQVSADDLPLEYFMNRFRLFEPAPKAEFEAYTGLPLERVETMLAVAQTKELIEDLGECWQLTSLGHRYLNVLLELFMDE
;
A
#
# COMPACT_ATOMS: atom_id res chain seq x y z
N VAL A 1 -6.27 -28.79 -4.81
CA VAL A 1 -6.78 -29.28 -3.52
C VAL A 1 -7.00 -28.03 -2.69
N ALA A 2 -8.26 -27.59 -2.53
CA ALA A 2 -8.60 -26.55 -1.57
C ALA A 2 -8.46 -27.17 -0.17
N ALA A 3 -7.29 -27.01 0.43
CA ALA A 3 -7.15 -27.28 1.85
C ALA A 3 -8.14 -26.38 2.57
N LYS A 4 -8.99 -26.96 3.44
CA LYS A 4 -9.82 -26.17 4.34
C LYS A 4 -8.85 -25.27 5.12
N PRO A 5 -9.05 -23.95 5.11
CA PRO A 5 -8.21 -23.07 5.93
C PRO A 5 -8.33 -23.52 7.39
N PRO A 6 -7.27 -23.39 8.21
CA PRO A 6 -7.38 -23.63 9.64
C PRO A 6 -8.47 -22.75 10.23
N LYS A 7 -9.17 -23.25 11.26
CA LYS A 7 -10.13 -22.43 11.98
C LYS A 7 -9.37 -21.29 12.67
N LEU A 8 -9.65 -20.05 12.26
CA LEU A 8 -9.08 -18.88 12.90
C LEU A 8 -9.76 -18.66 14.26
N PRO A 9 -9.04 -18.05 15.22
CA PRO A 9 -9.65 -17.53 16.44
C PRO A 9 -10.75 -16.51 16.12
N GLU A 10 -11.60 -16.23 17.10
CA GLU A 10 -12.57 -15.13 17.03
C GLU A 10 -11.84 -13.76 16.96
N ASP A 11 -12.48 -12.75 16.38
CA ASP A 11 -11.86 -11.44 16.11
C ASP A 11 -11.30 -10.77 17.36
N ASP A 12 -11.99 -10.86 18.49
CA ASP A 12 -11.51 -10.31 19.78
C ASP A 12 -10.19 -10.99 20.21
N THR A 13 -10.09 -12.32 20.04
CA THR A 13 -8.85 -13.05 20.34
C THR A 13 -7.72 -12.66 19.40
N LEU A 14 -8.00 -12.45 18.12
CA LEU A 14 -7.01 -11.96 17.16
C LEU A 14 -6.54 -10.55 17.52
N TRP A 15 -7.43 -9.72 17.99
CA TRP A 15 -7.09 -8.37 18.46
C TRP A 15 -6.22 -8.40 19.71
N ASP A 16 -6.54 -9.22 20.69
CA ASP A 16 -5.72 -9.41 21.90
C ASP A 16 -4.31 -9.89 21.55
N ILE A 17 -4.17 -10.84 20.60
CA ILE A 17 -2.88 -11.32 20.13
C ILE A 17 -2.08 -10.17 19.50
N TYR A 18 -2.74 -9.34 18.67
CA TYR A 18 -2.11 -8.17 18.07
C TYR A 18 -1.62 -7.17 19.11
N GLU A 19 -2.46 -6.79 20.09
CA GLU A 19 -2.10 -5.83 21.13
C GLU A 19 -0.96 -6.33 22.00
N GLN A 20 -1.00 -7.59 22.43
CA GLN A 20 0.08 -8.20 23.21
C GLN A 20 1.38 -8.23 22.42
N GLY A 21 1.34 -8.63 21.15
CA GLY A 21 2.50 -8.64 20.26
C GLY A 21 3.09 -7.24 20.07
N HIS A 22 2.24 -6.24 19.84
CA HIS A 22 2.62 -4.83 19.75
C HIS A 22 3.32 -4.35 21.04
N ALA A 23 2.74 -4.61 22.18
CA ALA A 23 3.31 -4.23 23.47
C ALA A 23 4.67 -4.88 23.72
N MET A 24 4.82 -6.18 23.41
CA MET A 24 6.09 -6.90 23.54
C MET A 24 7.18 -6.32 22.64
N LEU A 25 6.87 -6.04 21.38
CA LEU A 25 7.84 -5.45 20.44
C LEU A 25 8.25 -4.04 20.84
N THR A 26 7.28 -3.21 21.24
CA THR A 26 7.53 -1.83 21.68
C THR A 26 8.39 -1.80 22.94
N ALA A 27 8.16 -2.69 23.91
CA ALA A 27 8.98 -2.82 25.11
C ALA A 27 10.44 -3.19 24.80
N GLN A 28 10.72 -3.80 23.64
CA GLN A 28 12.07 -4.12 23.17
C GLN A 28 12.68 -3.03 22.26
N GLY A 29 12.03 -1.84 22.18
CA GLY A 29 12.50 -0.69 21.41
C GLY A 29 12.23 -0.78 19.91
N TYR A 30 11.33 -1.67 19.47
CA TYR A 30 10.83 -1.66 18.09
C TYR A 30 9.70 -0.66 17.97
N GLN A 31 9.63 -0.03 16.79
CA GLN A 31 8.56 0.87 16.40
C GLN A 31 7.84 0.29 15.19
N GLN A 32 6.51 0.30 15.22
CA GLN A 32 5.72 -0.04 14.05
C GLN A 32 5.85 1.10 13.03
N TYR A 33 6.33 0.81 11.83
CA TYR A 33 6.50 1.81 10.78
C TYR A 33 5.55 1.60 9.59
N GLU A 34 4.98 0.39 9.47
CA GLU A 34 3.89 0.08 8.56
C GLU A 34 2.99 -0.99 9.19
N ILE A 35 1.81 -1.24 8.62
CA ILE A 35 0.75 -2.06 9.25
C ILE A 35 1.19 -3.48 9.65
N SER A 36 2.22 -4.03 9.03
CA SER A 36 2.70 -5.40 9.25
C SER A 36 4.15 -5.49 9.69
N ALA A 37 4.85 -4.36 9.87
CA ALA A 37 6.28 -4.40 10.16
C ALA A 37 6.72 -3.44 11.26
N TYR A 38 7.67 -3.94 12.03
CA TYR A 38 8.34 -3.25 13.13
C TYR A 38 9.84 -3.18 12.85
N ALA A 39 10.47 -2.10 13.26
CA ALA A 39 11.92 -1.93 13.18
C ALA A 39 12.43 -1.07 14.33
N LYS A 40 13.70 -1.20 14.69
CA LYS A 40 14.39 -0.20 15.50
C LYS A 40 14.65 1.05 14.66
N ALA A 41 14.81 2.19 15.31
CA ALA A 41 15.07 3.47 14.64
C ALA A 41 16.24 3.35 13.64
N GLY A 42 16.02 3.74 12.40
CA GLY A 42 17.01 3.66 11.31
C GLY A 42 17.14 2.30 10.62
N TYR A 43 16.40 1.27 11.07
CA TYR A 43 16.45 -0.09 10.51
C TYR A 43 15.20 -0.49 9.75
N GLN A 44 14.34 0.46 9.38
CA GLN A 44 13.18 0.19 8.54
C GLN A 44 13.63 -0.41 7.20
N CYS A 45 12.88 -1.38 6.70
CA CYS A 45 13.18 -2.02 5.43
C CYS A 45 13.00 -1.02 4.26
N ARG A 46 14.10 -0.64 3.62
CA ARG A 46 14.08 0.31 2.49
C ARG A 46 13.25 -0.18 1.31
N HIS A 47 13.22 -1.48 1.09
CA HIS A 47 12.40 -2.09 0.05
C HIS A 47 10.91 -1.88 0.34
N ASN A 48 10.46 -2.14 1.58
CA ASN A 48 9.09 -1.88 1.99
C ASN A 48 8.74 -0.39 1.87
N LEU A 49 9.60 0.49 2.39
CA LEU A 49 9.39 1.94 2.30
C LEU A 49 9.28 2.42 0.85
N ASN A 50 10.09 1.87 -0.07
CA ASN A 50 9.98 2.19 -1.49
C ASN A 50 8.58 1.85 -2.03
N TYR A 51 8.06 0.65 -1.72
CA TYR A 51 6.70 0.27 -2.12
C TYR A 51 5.63 1.18 -1.54
N TRP A 52 5.69 1.36 -0.22
CA TRP A 52 4.64 2.08 0.50
C TRP A 52 4.66 3.58 0.26
N ARG A 53 5.80 4.15 -0.15
CA ARG A 53 5.92 5.52 -0.64
C ARG A 53 5.66 5.66 -2.13
N PHE A 54 4.99 4.67 -2.71
CA PHE A 54 4.61 4.64 -4.11
C PHE A 54 5.78 4.69 -5.11
N GLY A 55 6.97 4.27 -4.70
CA GLY A 55 8.16 4.21 -5.57
C GLY A 55 8.05 3.15 -6.66
N ASP A 56 8.89 3.30 -7.70
CA ASP A 56 8.99 2.32 -8.77
C ASP A 56 9.79 1.09 -8.35
N TYR A 57 9.47 -0.04 -8.97
CA TYR A 57 10.16 -1.29 -8.77
C TYR A 57 10.02 -2.23 -9.96
N LEU A 58 11.04 -3.07 -10.17
CA LEU A 58 11.07 -4.09 -11.21
C LEU A 58 10.79 -5.47 -10.61
N GLY A 59 9.77 -6.14 -11.15
CA GLY A 59 9.48 -7.52 -10.78
C GLY A 59 10.42 -8.50 -11.50
N ILE A 60 11.14 -9.33 -10.74
CA ILE A 60 12.01 -10.39 -11.25
C ILE A 60 11.57 -11.72 -10.66
N GLY A 61 11.41 -12.73 -11.52
CA GLY A 61 10.92 -14.06 -11.13
C GLY A 61 9.50 -14.35 -11.62
N CYS A 62 9.11 -15.61 -11.52
CA CYS A 62 7.77 -16.07 -11.94
C CYS A 62 6.68 -15.42 -11.07
N GLY A 63 5.64 -14.90 -11.73
CA GLY A 63 4.53 -14.21 -11.06
C GLY A 63 4.89 -12.87 -10.43
N ALA A 64 6.11 -12.35 -10.63
CA ALA A 64 6.51 -11.07 -10.08
C ALA A 64 5.79 -9.91 -10.79
N HIS A 65 5.41 -8.91 -10.00
CA HIS A 65 4.83 -7.66 -10.48
C HIS A 65 5.87 -6.55 -10.48
N GLY A 66 5.66 -5.55 -11.32
CA GLY A 66 6.45 -4.33 -11.36
C GLY A 66 5.57 -3.10 -11.49
N LYS A 67 6.10 -1.96 -11.06
CA LYS A 67 5.53 -0.63 -11.27
C LYS A 67 6.63 0.27 -11.84
N VAL A 68 6.33 0.96 -12.91
CA VAL A 68 7.25 1.89 -13.57
C VAL A 68 6.50 3.17 -13.92
N THR A 69 7.04 4.30 -13.51
CA THR A 69 6.53 5.62 -13.87
C THR A 69 7.23 6.09 -15.15
N ASP A 70 6.47 6.22 -16.22
CA ASP A 70 6.93 6.80 -17.49
C ASP A 70 6.65 8.31 -17.49
N LEU A 71 7.65 9.08 -17.10
CA LEU A 71 7.54 10.55 -17.02
C LEU A 71 7.35 11.21 -18.38
N ALA A 72 7.85 10.60 -19.46
CA ALA A 72 7.76 11.17 -20.80
C ALA A 72 6.32 11.13 -21.32
N ASN A 73 5.59 10.07 -20.98
CA ASN A 73 4.20 9.88 -21.39
C ASN A 73 3.21 10.16 -20.26
N GLN A 74 3.69 10.57 -19.08
CA GLN A 74 2.86 10.81 -17.88
C GLN A 74 1.98 9.61 -17.53
N GLN A 75 2.58 8.42 -17.49
CA GLN A 75 1.87 7.16 -17.27
C GLN A 75 2.51 6.36 -16.14
N ILE A 76 1.67 5.64 -15.42
CA ILE A 76 2.11 4.60 -14.50
C ILE A 76 1.77 3.24 -15.11
N LEU A 77 2.80 2.46 -15.33
CA LEU A 77 2.69 1.13 -15.93
C LEU A 77 2.83 0.07 -14.84
N ARG A 78 1.92 -0.89 -14.87
CA ARG A 78 2.02 -2.13 -14.12
C ARG A 78 2.45 -3.26 -15.05
N THR A 79 3.28 -4.15 -14.55
CA THR A 79 3.72 -5.34 -15.29
C THR A 79 3.52 -6.59 -14.43
N ALA A 80 3.21 -7.71 -15.08
CA ALA A 80 3.22 -9.01 -14.44
C ALA A 80 4.07 -9.99 -15.25
N LYS A 81 4.87 -10.81 -14.58
CA LYS A 81 5.66 -11.86 -15.19
C LYS A 81 4.87 -13.16 -15.27
N VAL A 82 5.27 -14.04 -16.20
CA VAL A 82 4.67 -15.36 -16.35
C VAL A 82 4.59 -16.08 -15.01
N LYS A 83 3.39 -16.50 -14.63
CA LYS A 83 3.05 -16.94 -13.26
C LYS A 83 3.65 -18.30 -12.91
N HIS A 84 3.67 -19.21 -13.87
CA HIS A 84 4.11 -20.59 -13.64
C HIS A 84 5.63 -20.72 -13.83
N PRO A 85 6.40 -21.30 -12.87
CA PRO A 85 7.86 -21.40 -12.95
C PRO A 85 8.37 -22.04 -14.25
N LYS A 86 7.76 -23.14 -14.72
CA LYS A 86 8.16 -23.78 -15.99
C LYS A 86 7.97 -22.86 -17.20
N GLY A 87 6.88 -22.06 -17.22
CA GLY A 87 6.65 -21.11 -18.30
C GLY A 87 7.59 -19.90 -18.22
N TYR A 88 7.94 -19.46 -17.01
CA TYR A 88 8.91 -18.36 -16.81
C TYR A 88 10.33 -18.77 -17.22
N LEU A 89 10.71 -20.04 -17.03
CA LEU A 89 12.03 -20.57 -17.37
C LEU A 89 12.12 -21.09 -18.82
N ASP A 90 11.05 -21.02 -19.60
CA ASP A 90 11.04 -21.42 -21.01
C ASP A 90 11.69 -20.30 -21.87
N PRO A 91 12.88 -20.54 -22.46
CA PRO A 91 13.59 -19.54 -23.26
C PRO A 91 12.86 -19.15 -24.54
N ALA A 92 11.88 -19.93 -24.99
CA ALA A 92 11.08 -19.64 -26.18
C ALA A 92 9.91 -18.69 -25.89
N ARG A 93 9.70 -18.29 -24.64
CA ARG A 93 8.60 -17.42 -24.22
C ARG A 93 9.12 -16.12 -23.64
N PRO A 94 8.39 -14.99 -23.84
CA PRO A 94 8.72 -13.75 -23.13
C PRO A 94 8.46 -13.93 -21.63
N TYR A 95 9.29 -13.29 -20.80
CA TYR A 95 9.09 -13.27 -19.35
C TYR A 95 7.86 -12.44 -18.94
N LEU A 96 7.51 -11.43 -19.73
CA LEU A 96 6.36 -10.57 -19.51
C LEU A 96 5.08 -11.31 -19.91
N ASP A 97 4.14 -11.42 -18.99
CA ASP A 97 2.80 -11.99 -19.22
C ASP A 97 1.81 -10.89 -19.60
N SER A 98 1.81 -9.80 -18.85
CA SER A 98 0.94 -8.66 -19.11
C SER A 98 1.57 -7.33 -18.69
N GLN A 99 1.12 -6.27 -19.35
CA GLN A 99 1.42 -4.88 -19.04
C GLN A 99 0.15 -4.06 -19.23
N TRP A 100 -0.09 -3.15 -18.30
CA TRP A 100 -1.21 -2.21 -18.41
C TRP A 100 -0.85 -0.86 -17.81
N GLN A 101 -1.54 0.16 -18.28
CA GLN A 101 -1.50 1.48 -17.70
C GLN A 101 -2.53 1.57 -16.57
N VAL A 102 -2.18 2.16 -15.44
CA VAL A 102 -3.13 2.51 -14.40
C VAL A 102 -3.96 3.70 -14.89
N SER A 103 -5.28 3.59 -14.80
CA SER A 103 -6.16 4.69 -15.20
C SER A 103 -6.06 5.87 -14.23
N ALA A 104 -6.40 7.08 -14.68
CA ALA A 104 -6.44 8.26 -13.82
C ALA A 104 -7.46 8.11 -12.67
N ASP A 105 -8.51 7.33 -12.89
CA ASP A 105 -9.55 7.10 -11.87
C ASP A 105 -9.09 6.08 -10.81
N ASP A 106 -8.27 5.09 -11.18
CA ASP A 106 -7.69 4.11 -10.24
C ASP A 106 -6.49 4.64 -9.45
N LEU A 107 -5.82 5.69 -9.94
CA LEU A 107 -4.59 6.21 -9.32
C LEU A 107 -4.75 6.66 -7.86
N PRO A 108 -5.84 7.32 -7.44
CA PRO A 108 -6.04 7.66 -6.04
C PRO A 108 -6.06 6.43 -5.13
N LEU A 109 -6.83 5.39 -5.50
CA LEU A 109 -6.87 4.14 -4.75
C LEU A 109 -5.48 3.47 -4.71
N GLU A 110 -4.81 3.35 -5.85
CA GLU A 110 -3.46 2.77 -5.97
C GLU A 110 -2.44 3.50 -5.09
N TYR A 111 -2.49 4.83 -5.04
CA TYR A 111 -1.61 5.64 -4.20
C TYR A 111 -1.89 5.44 -2.71
N PHE A 112 -3.14 5.63 -2.27
CA PHE A 112 -3.49 5.58 -0.86
C PHE A 112 -3.46 4.16 -0.29
N MET A 113 -3.74 3.13 -1.09
CA MET A 113 -3.58 1.73 -0.71
C MET A 113 -2.13 1.40 -0.31
N ASN A 114 -1.15 2.07 -0.90
CA ASN A 114 0.24 1.96 -0.52
C ASN A 114 0.60 2.95 0.60
N ARG A 115 0.32 4.24 0.41
CA ARG A 115 0.83 5.31 1.27
C ARG A 115 0.27 5.25 2.69
N PHE A 116 -0.99 4.90 2.84
CA PHE A 116 -1.66 4.78 4.14
C PHE A 116 -1.32 3.49 4.90
N ARG A 117 -0.46 2.64 4.38
CA ARG A 117 0.14 1.56 5.17
C ARG A 117 1.19 2.06 6.16
N LEU A 118 1.81 3.21 5.87
CA LEU A 118 2.85 3.81 6.69
C LEU A 118 2.26 4.59 7.86
N PHE A 119 2.96 4.54 9.00
CA PHE A 119 2.60 5.32 10.19
C PHE A 119 3.17 6.75 10.16
N GLU A 120 3.96 7.10 9.15
CA GLU A 120 4.45 8.46 8.92
C GLU A 120 3.39 9.32 8.20
N PRO A 121 3.38 10.64 8.42
CA PRO A 121 2.52 11.56 7.68
C PRO A 121 2.73 11.42 6.16
N ALA A 122 1.66 11.56 5.40
CA ALA A 122 1.66 11.53 3.94
C ALA A 122 1.70 12.97 3.39
N PRO A 123 2.82 13.46 2.85
CA PRO A 123 2.89 14.80 2.27
C PRO A 123 1.95 14.93 1.07
N LYS A 124 1.16 16.01 1.04
CA LYS A 124 0.22 16.27 -0.07
C LYS A 124 0.93 16.41 -1.41
N ALA A 125 2.10 17.06 -1.40
CA ALA A 125 2.93 17.24 -2.58
C ALA A 125 3.39 15.89 -3.20
N GLU A 126 3.53 14.81 -2.41
CA GLU A 126 3.86 13.48 -2.95
C GLU A 126 2.73 12.92 -3.81
N PHE A 127 1.45 13.17 -3.46
CA PHE A 127 0.33 12.72 -4.27
C PHE A 127 0.41 13.30 -5.69
N GLU A 128 0.55 14.62 -5.81
CA GLU A 128 0.64 15.27 -7.11
C GLU A 128 1.90 14.84 -7.88
N ALA A 129 3.05 14.77 -7.18
CA ALA A 129 4.33 14.41 -7.80
C ALA A 129 4.35 12.98 -8.34
N TYR A 130 3.70 12.03 -7.64
CA TYR A 130 3.75 10.62 -8.02
C TYR A 130 2.59 10.18 -8.91
N THR A 131 1.43 10.82 -8.81
CA THR A 131 0.26 10.44 -9.61
C THR A 131 0.07 11.34 -10.84
N GLY A 132 0.60 12.57 -10.81
CA GLY A 132 0.31 13.61 -11.80
C GLY A 132 -1.10 14.17 -11.72
N LEU A 133 -1.87 13.80 -10.69
CA LEU A 133 -3.23 14.28 -10.46
C LEU A 133 -3.22 15.46 -9.50
N PRO A 134 -4.11 16.46 -9.70
CA PRO A 134 -4.26 17.55 -8.76
C PRO A 134 -4.98 17.10 -7.48
N LEU A 135 -4.76 17.80 -6.37
CA LEU A 135 -5.33 17.47 -5.04
C LEU A 135 -6.87 17.46 -5.03
N GLU A 136 -7.50 18.28 -5.86
CA GLU A 136 -8.96 18.37 -6.00
C GLU A 136 -9.61 17.02 -6.34
N ARG A 137 -8.86 16.11 -6.98
CA ARG A 137 -9.32 14.76 -7.31
C ARG A 137 -9.64 13.91 -6.09
N VAL A 138 -9.08 14.25 -4.93
CA VAL A 138 -9.20 13.45 -3.70
C VAL A 138 -9.81 14.21 -2.53
N GLU A 139 -10.04 15.51 -2.66
CA GLU A 139 -10.55 16.37 -1.58
C GLU A 139 -11.86 15.87 -0.98
N THR A 140 -12.83 15.50 -1.81
CA THR A 140 -14.14 15.02 -1.35
C THR A 140 -14.02 13.76 -0.50
N MET A 141 -13.26 12.77 -0.97
CA MET A 141 -13.04 11.51 -0.27
C MET A 141 -12.29 11.71 1.04
N LEU A 142 -11.27 12.57 1.03
CA LEU A 142 -10.49 12.89 2.22
C LEU A 142 -11.30 13.72 3.23
N ALA A 143 -12.19 14.61 2.79
CA ALA A 143 -13.10 15.30 3.69
C ALA A 143 -14.09 14.35 4.38
N VAL A 144 -14.59 13.35 3.67
CA VAL A 144 -15.40 12.27 4.27
C VAL A 144 -14.58 11.47 5.28
N ALA A 145 -13.33 11.12 4.94
CA ALA A 145 -12.43 10.41 5.84
C ALA A 145 -12.13 11.20 7.13
N GLN A 146 -11.96 12.54 7.02
CA GLN A 146 -11.81 13.42 8.19
C GLN A 146 -13.07 13.43 9.05
N THR A 147 -14.26 13.57 8.44
CA THR A 147 -15.52 13.54 9.15
C THR A 147 -15.74 12.22 9.91
N LYS A 148 -15.20 11.13 9.40
CA LYS A 148 -15.20 9.81 10.04
C LYS A 148 -14.03 9.62 11.02
N GLU A 149 -13.24 10.65 11.30
CA GLU A 149 -12.07 10.61 12.18
C GLU A 149 -11.01 9.56 11.77
N LEU A 150 -10.97 9.18 10.48
CA LEU A 150 -10.00 8.21 9.97
C LEU A 150 -8.65 8.86 9.66
N ILE A 151 -8.65 10.14 9.29
CA ILE A 151 -7.46 10.93 9.01
C ILE A 151 -7.54 12.31 9.67
N GLU A 152 -6.39 12.92 9.90
CA GLU A 152 -6.19 14.32 10.27
C GLU A 152 -5.51 15.05 9.11
N ASP A 153 -5.95 16.29 8.84
CA ASP A 153 -5.27 17.19 7.94
C ASP A 153 -4.34 18.10 8.74
N LEU A 154 -3.04 17.93 8.53
CA LEU A 154 -1.98 18.71 9.18
C LEU A 154 -1.50 19.90 8.31
N GLY A 155 -2.30 20.36 7.35
CA GLY A 155 -1.95 21.40 6.39
C GLY A 155 -1.18 20.84 5.20
N GLU A 156 0.12 20.59 5.33
CA GLU A 156 0.98 20.06 4.26
C GLU A 156 0.93 18.52 4.13
N CYS A 157 0.35 17.84 5.11
CA CYS A 157 0.33 16.38 5.18
C CYS A 157 -1.04 15.87 5.63
N TRP A 158 -1.35 14.64 5.24
CA TRP A 158 -2.39 13.83 5.88
C TRP A 158 -1.76 12.85 6.86
N GLN A 159 -2.41 12.63 7.99
CA GLN A 159 -2.01 11.62 8.98
C GLN A 159 -3.18 10.69 9.27
N LEU A 160 -2.95 9.38 9.20
CA LEU A 160 -3.92 8.43 9.71
C LEU A 160 -4.01 8.53 11.23
N THR A 161 -5.23 8.51 11.75
CA THR A 161 -5.49 8.31 13.17
C THR A 161 -5.31 6.83 13.53
N SER A 162 -5.30 6.52 14.82
CA SER A 162 -5.35 5.12 15.27
C SER A 162 -6.58 4.38 14.75
N LEU A 163 -7.72 5.10 14.62
CA LEU A 163 -8.95 4.58 14.03
C LEU A 163 -8.78 4.31 12.54
N GLY A 164 -8.13 5.23 11.81
CA GLY A 164 -7.83 5.07 10.40
C GLY A 164 -6.94 3.88 10.10
N HIS A 165 -5.91 3.63 10.90
CA HIS A 165 -5.08 2.43 10.76
C HIS A 165 -5.87 1.14 11.02
N ARG A 166 -6.75 1.14 12.03
CA ARG A 166 -7.61 0.00 12.35
C ARG A 166 -8.63 -0.31 11.27
N TYR A 167 -9.19 0.72 10.64
CA TYR A 167 -10.22 0.62 9.62
C TYR A 167 -9.72 1.07 8.23
N LEU A 168 -8.47 0.76 7.91
CA LEU A 168 -7.85 1.17 6.65
C LEU A 168 -8.66 0.73 5.43
N ASN A 169 -9.23 -0.47 5.43
CA ASN A 169 -10.05 -0.94 4.31
C ASN A 169 -11.29 -0.06 4.11
N VAL A 170 -11.96 0.36 5.19
CA VAL A 170 -13.13 1.27 5.12
C VAL A 170 -12.73 2.65 4.59
N LEU A 171 -11.52 3.12 4.93
CA LEU A 171 -10.96 4.34 4.37
C LEU A 171 -10.73 4.19 2.86
N LEU A 172 -10.15 3.06 2.43
CA LEU A 172 -9.83 2.81 1.02
C LEU A 172 -11.07 2.62 0.16
N GLU A 173 -12.18 2.12 0.71
CA GLU A 173 -13.47 2.03 0.01
C GLU A 173 -13.98 3.40 -0.48
N LEU A 174 -13.57 4.52 0.16
CA LEU A 174 -13.93 5.87 -0.28
C LEU A 174 -13.32 6.24 -1.65
N PHE A 175 -12.30 5.53 -2.10
CA PHE A 175 -11.62 5.74 -3.37
C PHE A 175 -12.00 4.71 -4.43
N MET A 176 -12.92 3.80 -4.12
CA MET A 176 -13.45 2.82 -5.08
C MET A 176 -14.70 3.41 -5.72
N ASP A 177 -14.76 3.42 -7.05
CA ASP A 177 -15.98 3.77 -7.76
C ASP A 177 -17.08 2.74 -7.47
N GLU A 178 -18.34 3.21 -7.33
CA GLU A 178 -19.53 2.35 -7.23
C GLU A 178 -19.84 1.67 -8.57
#